data_b7a6ec5e07dd71ad8a01cc15b773067f
#
_entry.id   b7a6ec5e07dd71ad8a01cc15b773067f
#
_cell.length_a   1.000
_cell.length_b   1.000
_cell.length_c   1.000
_cell.angle_alpha   90.00
_cell.angle_beta   90.00
_cell.angle_gamma   90.00
#
_symmetry.space_group_name_H-M   'P 1'
#
loop_
_entity.id
_entity.type
_entity.pdbx_description
1 polymer ?
#
loop_
_entity_poly.entity_id
_entity_poly.type
_entity_poly.pdbx_seq_one_letter_code
_entity_poly.pdbx_strand_id
1 'polypeptide(L)'
;MNRIKDDFKSKEYYQKELENLEKRINRYKDNLNQENASRLHIAIGLKLLSVILIKYQLGYEIDEIKHDVLEYIENDKQKVLYCEGNLTYDDVANLLSLAYLFDVDSEQVDFIKTKMVEEKYIDIRLDIIRNLYFEGKCYSSKGFYYRDKGYFGDFSKENGGIVDVYNAPDAERTDLFLRHLNTIKDKHHRKLVKYYESLAEDRYTYTGATDIVLTAVAKALALDMSALCDSKYIASDLL
;
A
#
# COMPACT_ATOMS: atom_id res chain seq x y z
N MET A 1 -18.56 8.74 8.00
CA MET A 1 -18.71 8.94 6.55
C MET A 1 -18.73 7.59 5.85
N ASN A 2 -19.53 7.34 4.81
CA ASN A 2 -19.49 6.05 4.11
C ASN A 2 -18.35 6.08 3.09
N ARG A 3 -17.26 5.37 3.36
CA ARG A 3 -16.08 5.32 2.48
C ARG A 3 -16.06 4.13 1.53
N ILE A 4 -17.10 3.27 1.59
CA ILE A 4 -17.20 2.14 0.66
C ILE A 4 -17.51 2.71 -0.73
N LYS A 5 -16.47 2.76 -1.57
CA LYS A 5 -16.54 3.23 -2.95
C LYS A 5 -16.56 2.08 -3.96
N ASP A 6 -16.57 0.84 -3.47
CA ASP A 6 -16.49 -0.37 -4.28
C ASP A 6 -17.69 -1.26 -4.00
N ASP A 7 -18.47 -1.56 -5.03
CA ASP A 7 -19.73 -2.32 -4.94
C ASP A 7 -19.51 -3.84 -4.92
N PHE A 8 -18.26 -4.33 -4.94
CA PHE A 8 -17.99 -5.77 -5.05
C PHE A 8 -18.34 -6.54 -3.78
N LYS A 9 -18.15 -5.95 -2.59
CA LYS A 9 -18.50 -6.58 -1.31
C LYS A 9 -19.35 -5.65 -0.44
N SER A 10 -20.24 -6.26 0.36
CA SER A 10 -21.12 -5.52 1.27
C SER A 10 -20.40 -5.03 2.53
N LYS A 11 -21.01 -4.11 3.25
CA LYS A 11 -20.52 -3.63 4.54
C LYS A 11 -20.41 -4.76 5.57
N GLU A 12 -21.39 -5.67 5.57
CA GLU A 12 -21.42 -6.83 6.45
C GLU A 12 -20.26 -7.79 6.18
N TYR A 13 -19.87 -7.94 4.90
CA TYR A 13 -18.67 -8.69 4.54
C TYR A 13 -17.44 -8.09 5.20
N TYR A 14 -17.22 -6.78 5.05
CA TYR A 14 -16.04 -6.12 5.62
C TYR A 14 -16.03 -6.19 7.16
N GLN A 15 -17.18 -6.06 7.82
CA GLN A 15 -17.28 -6.19 9.28
C GLN A 15 -16.90 -7.60 9.76
N LYS A 16 -17.44 -8.64 9.09
CA LYS A 16 -17.11 -10.03 9.42
C LYS A 16 -15.61 -10.34 9.19
N GLU A 17 -15.05 -9.84 8.08
CA GLU A 17 -13.64 -10.06 7.79
C GLU A 17 -12.73 -9.32 8.77
N LEU A 18 -13.09 -8.12 9.21
CA LEU A 18 -12.36 -7.39 10.24
C LEU A 18 -12.28 -8.20 11.54
N GLU A 19 -13.42 -8.69 12.05
CA GLU A 19 -13.43 -9.53 13.25
C GLU A 19 -12.57 -10.79 13.11
N ASN A 20 -12.61 -11.44 11.94
CA ASN A 20 -11.84 -12.63 11.67
C ASN A 20 -10.33 -12.34 11.64
N LEU A 21 -9.93 -11.22 11.06
CA LEU A 21 -8.53 -10.80 10.97
C LEU A 21 -7.99 -10.46 12.37
N GLU A 22 -8.71 -9.69 13.17
CA GLU A 22 -8.32 -9.32 14.54
C GLU A 22 -8.16 -10.57 15.43
N LYS A 23 -9.10 -11.52 15.36
CA LYS A 23 -8.98 -12.81 16.08
C LYS A 23 -7.74 -13.59 15.65
N ARG A 24 -7.42 -13.59 14.35
CA ARG A 24 -6.22 -14.28 13.83
C ARG A 24 -4.94 -13.58 14.26
N ILE A 25 -4.89 -12.25 14.25
CA ILE A 25 -3.72 -11.47 14.71
C ILE A 25 -3.46 -11.78 16.17
N ASN A 26 -4.47 -11.70 17.04
CA ASN A 26 -4.34 -11.98 18.46
C ASN A 26 -3.82 -13.41 18.70
N ARG A 27 -4.38 -14.41 18.01
CA ARG A 27 -3.89 -15.79 18.11
C ARG A 27 -2.43 -15.94 17.67
N TYR A 28 -1.98 -15.19 16.65
CA TYR A 28 -0.59 -15.24 16.21
C TYR A 28 0.33 -14.58 17.24
N LYS A 29 -0.07 -13.44 17.83
CA LYS A 29 0.67 -12.77 18.89
C LYS A 29 0.82 -13.65 20.13
N ASP A 30 -0.26 -14.32 20.56
CA ASP A 30 -0.25 -15.24 21.71
C ASP A 30 0.69 -16.44 21.52
N ASN A 31 0.93 -16.84 20.28
CA ASN A 31 1.80 -17.95 19.93
C ASN A 31 3.20 -17.52 19.47
N LEU A 32 3.53 -16.23 19.53
CA LEU A 32 4.79 -15.69 19.05
C LEU A 32 5.94 -16.12 20.01
N ASN A 33 6.98 -16.75 19.44
CA ASN A 33 8.21 -17.10 20.14
C ASN A 33 9.39 -17.06 19.15
N GLN A 34 10.62 -17.24 19.63
CA GLN A 34 11.82 -17.15 18.80
C GLN A 34 11.86 -18.14 17.63
N GLU A 35 11.33 -19.35 17.81
CA GLU A 35 11.37 -20.39 16.78
C GLU A 35 10.44 -20.09 15.59
N ASN A 36 9.35 -19.35 15.82
CA ASN A 36 8.34 -19.07 14.81
C ASN A 36 8.23 -17.58 14.45
N ALA A 37 9.04 -16.71 15.07
CA ALA A 37 8.97 -15.25 14.94
C ALA A 37 8.92 -14.80 13.47
N SER A 38 9.85 -15.26 12.64
CA SER A 38 9.90 -14.92 11.22
C SER A 38 8.58 -15.17 10.51
N ARG A 39 8.06 -16.39 10.62
CA ARG A 39 6.79 -16.77 9.95
C ARG A 39 5.59 -15.99 10.48
N LEU A 40 5.53 -15.78 11.81
CA LEU A 40 4.39 -15.11 12.42
C LEU A 40 4.40 -13.62 12.16
N HIS A 41 5.55 -12.93 12.18
CA HIS A 41 5.62 -11.52 11.78
C HIS A 41 5.19 -11.28 10.33
N ILE A 42 5.56 -12.17 9.40
CA ILE A 42 5.05 -12.10 8.01
C ILE A 42 3.51 -12.23 8.00
N ALA A 43 2.97 -13.23 8.72
CA ALA A 43 1.54 -13.48 8.75
C ALA A 43 0.76 -12.35 9.45
N ILE A 44 1.30 -11.76 10.50
CA ILE A 44 0.71 -10.61 11.21
C ILE A 44 0.72 -9.38 10.31
N GLY A 45 1.84 -9.03 9.68
CA GLY A 45 1.96 -7.87 8.81
C GLY A 45 0.95 -7.87 7.67
N LEU A 46 0.80 -9.01 6.98
CA LEU A 46 -0.22 -9.16 5.91
C LEU A 46 -1.65 -8.92 6.41
N LYS A 47 -1.94 -9.32 7.66
CA LYS A 47 -3.28 -9.13 8.25
C LYS A 47 -3.49 -7.72 8.77
N LEU A 48 -2.49 -7.11 9.36
CA LEU A 48 -2.56 -5.71 9.79
C LEU A 48 -2.81 -4.78 8.61
N LEU A 49 -2.12 -4.98 7.49
CA LEU A 49 -2.40 -4.23 6.26
C LEU A 49 -3.86 -4.39 5.83
N SER A 50 -4.40 -5.62 5.88
CA SER A 50 -5.81 -5.87 5.56
C SER A 50 -6.76 -5.18 6.54
N VAL A 51 -6.46 -5.17 7.84
CA VAL A 51 -7.24 -4.46 8.87
C VAL A 51 -7.28 -2.96 8.57
N ILE A 52 -6.14 -2.34 8.30
CA ILE A 52 -6.02 -0.92 7.95
C ILE A 52 -6.94 -0.58 6.76
N LEU A 53 -6.85 -1.35 5.68
CA LEU A 53 -7.65 -1.12 4.48
C LEU A 53 -9.15 -1.33 4.72
N ILE A 54 -9.53 -2.35 5.47
CA ILE A 54 -10.95 -2.64 5.79
C ILE A 54 -11.51 -1.57 6.75
N LYS A 55 -10.79 -1.17 7.79
CA LYS A 55 -11.23 -0.08 8.67
C LYS A 55 -11.42 1.20 7.88
N TYR A 56 -10.51 1.51 6.94
CA TYR A 56 -10.69 2.64 6.04
C TYR A 56 -11.99 2.52 5.23
N GLN A 57 -12.27 1.36 4.61
CA GLN A 57 -13.52 1.13 3.85
C GLN A 57 -14.77 1.28 4.74
N LEU A 58 -14.71 0.80 5.97
CA LEU A 58 -15.82 0.89 6.93
C LEU A 58 -16.05 2.31 7.49
N GLY A 59 -15.14 3.25 7.26
CA GLY A 59 -15.24 4.63 7.68
C GLY A 59 -14.84 4.88 9.13
N TYR A 60 -13.92 4.07 9.66
CA TYR A 60 -13.33 4.32 10.97
C TYR A 60 -12.59 5.66 10.99
N GLU A 61 -12.48 6.27 12.17
CA GLU A 61 -11.75 7.53 12.33
C GLU A 61 -10.27 7.37 11.97
N ILE A 62 -9.69 8.40 11.36
CA ILE A 62 -8.31 8.37 10.87
C ILE A 62 -7.31 8.10 12.01
N ASP A 63 -7.54 8.69 13.19
CA ASP A 63 -6.68 8.47 14.37
C ASP A 63 -6.71 7.02 14.86
N GLU A 64 -7.85 6.35 14.75
CA GLU A 64 -7.98 4.94 15.09
C GLU A 64 -7.20 4.06 14.08
N ILE A 65 -7.32 4.36 12.79
CA ILE A 65 -6.55 3.67 11.74
C ILE A 65 -5.05 3.93 11.92
N LYS A 66 -4.64 5.13 12.31
CA LYS A 66 -3.25 5.48 12.59
C LYS A 66 -2.62 4.57 13.66
N HIS A 67 -3.38 4.17 14.66
CA HIS A 67 -2.90 3.20 15.65
C HIS A 67 -2.52 1.86 14.99
N ASP A 68 -3.36 1.34 14.11
CA ASP A 68 -3.06 0.09 13.39
C ASP A 68 -1.86 0.26 12.43
N VAL A 69 -1.69 1.44 11.85
CA VAL A 69 -0.52 1.77 11.00
C VAL A 69 0.77 1.73 11.82
N LEU A 70 0.78 2.31 13.02
CA LEU A 70 1.95 2.25 13.91
C LEU A 70 2.27 0.82 14.34
N GLU A 71 1.26 0.02 14.60
CA GLU A 71 1.43 -1.40 14.90
C GLU A 71 1.99 -2.18 13.69
N TYR A 72 1.52 -1.87 12.48
CA TYR A 72 2.04 -2.45 11.24
C TYR A 72 3.53 -2.13 11.04
N ILE A 73 3.92 -0.87 11.25
CA ILE A 73 5.32 -0.42 11.15
C ILE A 73 6.20 -1.15 12.16
N GLU A 74 5.78 -1.24 13.43
CA GLU A 74 6.53 -1.95 14.47
C GLU A 74 6.66 -3.44 14.15
N ASN A 75 5.59 -4.08 13.66
CA ASN A 75 5.64 -5.48 13.24
C ASN A 75 6.65 -5.70 12.10
N ASP A 76 6.70 -4.80 11.11
CA ASP A 76 7.63 -4.92 9.99
C ASP A 76 9.08 -4.64 10.42
N LYS A 77 9.29 -3.78 11.41
CA LYS A 77 10.59 -3.60 12.05
C LYS A 77 11.05 -4.90 12.73
N GLN A 78 10.17 -5.57 13.44
CA GLN A 78 10.47 -6.90 14.02
C GLN A 78 10.71 -7.94 12.92
N LYS A 79 9.92 -7.92 11.84
CA LYS A 79 10.12 -8.79 10.68
C LYS A 79 11.54 -8.64 10.10
N VAL A 80 12.05 -7.41 9.97
CA VAL A 80 13.44 -7.17 9.50
C VAL A 80 14.46 -7.83 10.42
N LEU A 81 14.25 -7.79 11.72
CA LEU A 81 15.17 -8.41 12.71
C LEU A 81 15.19 -9.94 12.63
N TYR A 82 14.03 -10.57 12.42
CA TYR A 82 13.89 -12.04 12.48
C TYR A 82 13.92 -12.74 11.12
N CYS A 83 13.76 -11.99 10.02
CA CYS A 83 13.70 -12.55 8.65
C CYS A 83 14.94 -12.25 7.82
N GLU A 84 16.11 -12.06 8.44
CA GLU A 84 17.37 -11.72 7.77
C GLU A 84 17.23 -10.49 6.82
N GLY A 85 16.33 -9.60 7.18
CA GLY A 85 16.11 -8.38 6.44
C GLY A 85 15.21 -8.48 5.20
N ASN A 86 14.51 -9.58 4.99
CA ASN A 86 13.66 -9.77 3.82
C ASN A 86 12.32 -9.03 3.96
N LEU A 87 12.28 -7.77 3.52
CA LEU A 87 11.05 -7.09 3.14
C LEU A 87 10.85 -7.24 1.64
N THR A 88 9.64 -7.58 1.23
CA THR A 88 9.30 -7.58 -0.20
C THR A 88 9.15 -6.14 -0.70
N TYR A 89 9.18 -5.97 -2.02
CA TYR A 89 8.86 -4.68 -2.64
C TYR A 89 7.51 -4.12 -2.15
N ASP A 90 6.47 -4.95 -2.09
CA ASP A 90 5.14 -4.53 -1.65
C ASP A 90 5.12 -4.13 -0.16
N ASP A 91 5.88 -4.81 0.69
CA ASP A 91 6.03 -4.42 2.10
C ASP A 91 6.59 -3.00 2.21
N VAL A 92 7.69 -2.72 1.49
CA VAL A 92 8.33 -1.39 1.50
C VAL A 92 7.40 -0.31 0.92
N ALA A 93 6.73 -0.61 -0.20
CA ALA A 93 5.82 0.32 -0.85
C ALA A 93 4.63 0.69 0.06
N ASN A 94 3.98 -0.31 0.65
CA ASN A 94 2.85 -0.09 1.55
C ASN A 94 3.28 0.63 2.83
N LEU A 95 4.41 0.23 3.42
CA LEU A 95 4.90 0.81 4.67
C LEU A 95 5.23 2.29 4.50
N LEU A 96 6.03 2.67 3.49
CA LEU A 96 6.35 4.06 3.24
C LEU A 96 5.11 4.90 2.88
N SER A 97 4.19 4.32 2.11
CA SER A 97 2.96 4.99 1.74
C SER A 97 2.07 5.26 2.95
N LEU A 98 1.87 4.26 3.81
CA LEU A 98 1.11 4.41 5.04
C LEU A 98 1.79 5.42 5.98
N ALA A 99 3.10 5.30 6.17
CA ALA A 99 3.84 6.24 7.01
C ALA A 99 3.65 7.69 6.53
N TYR A 100 3.74 7.93 5.22
CA TYR A 100 3.55 9.25 4.64
C TYR A 100 2.11 9.76 4.77
N LEU A 101 1.12 8.92 4.51
CA LEU A 101 -0.28 9.30 4.57
C LEU A 101 -0.75 9.62 5.99
N PHE A 102 -0.19 8.96 6.99
CA PHE A 102 -0.54 9.14 8.40
C PHE A 102 0.45 10.01 9.19
N ASP A 103 1.31 10.74 8.49
CA ASP A 103 2.30 11.66 9.07
C ASP A 103 3.11 10.99 10.21
N VAL A 104 3.70 9.83 9.89
CA VAL A 104 4.61 9.10 10.78
C VAL A 104 6.02 9.64 10.63
N ASP A 105 6.71 9.88 11.75
CA ASP A 105 8.06 10.42 11.75
C ASP A 105 9.07 9.54 11.01
N SER A 106 9.98 10.16 10.28
CA SER A 106 11.00 9.46 9.48
C SER A 106 11.88 8.51 10.31
N GLU A 107 12.12 8.84 11.58
CA GLU A 107 12.89 7.99 12.50
C GLU A 107 12.25 6.61 12.71
N GLN A 108 10.91 6.54 12.69
CA GLN A 108 10.17 5.28 12.86
C GLN A 108 10.31 4.35 11.66
N VAL A 109 10.62 4.88 10.49
CA VAL A 109 10.77 4.12 9.23
C VAL A 109 12.21 4.07 8.72
N ASP A 110 13.18 4.60 9.47
CA ASP A 110 14.59 4.67 9.05
C ASP A 110 15.24 3.29 8.84
N PHE A 111 14.72 2.25 9.50
CA PHE A 111 15.15 0.88 9.30
C PHE A 111 14.96 0.37 7.86
N ILE A 112 14.07 0.97 7.07
CA ILE A 112 13.83 0.61 5.66
C ILE A 112 14.90 1.20 4.75
N LYS A 113 15.51 2.31 5.13
CA LYS A 113 16.46 3.06 4.31
C LYS A 113 17.62 2.19 3.81
N THR A 114 18.23 1.44 4.72
CA THR A 114 19.31 0.52 4.38
C THR A 114 18.81 -0.57 3.43
N LYS A 115 17.63 -1.13 3.69
CA LYS A 115 17.04 -2.20 2.88
C LYS A 115 16.72 -1.74 1.46
N MET A 116 16.18 -0.55 1.27
CA MET A 116 15.92 0.00 -0.05
C MET A 116 17.19 0.13 -0.90
N VAL A 117 18.31 0.49 -0.26
CA VAL A 117 19.60 0.58 -0.96
C VAL A 117 20.16 -0.79 -1.30
N GLU A 118 20.11 -1.72 -0.36
CA GLU A 118 20.61 -3.09 -0.52
C GLU A 118 19.86 -3.85 -1.61
N GLU A 119 18.53 -3.75 -1.62
CA GLU A 119 17.67 -4.49 -2.55
C GLU A 119 17.53 -3.80 -3.93
N LYS A 120 18.11 -2.62 -4.10
CA LYS A 120 18.08 -1.85 -5.37
C LYS A 120 16.67 -1.70 -5.96
N TYR A 121 15.69 -1.45 -5.11
CA TYR A 121 14.34 -1.16 -5.57
C TYR A 121 14.30 0.16 -6.34
N ILE A 122 14.02 0.08 -7.63
CA ILE A 122 13.89 1.22 -8.53
C ILE A 122 12.44 1.26 -9.03
N ASP A 123 11.64 2.16 -8.47
CA ASP A 123 10.25 2.37 -8.85
C ASP A 123 9.89 3.84 -8.66
N ILE A 124 9.33 4.46 -9.68
CA ILE A 124 8.96 5.88 -9.65
C ILE A 124 8.00 6.21 -8.49
N ARG A 125 7.06 5.32 -8.16
CA ARG A 125 6.12 5.52 -7.05
C ARG A 125 6.86 5.56 -5.72
N LEU A 126 7.76 4.60 -5.50
CA LEU A 126 8.60 4.57 -4.31
C LEU A 126 9.56 5.76 -4.24
N ASP A 127 10.17 6.14 -5.36
CA ASP A 127 11.11 7.27 -5.40
C ASP A 127 10.42 8.58 -5.05
N ILE A 128 9.19 8.79 -5.53
CA ILE A 128 8.40 9.98 -5.18
C ILE A 128 8.21 10.05 -3.67
N ILE A 129 7.77 8.97 -3.03
CA ILE A 129 7.49 8.93 -1.59
C ILE A 129 8.79 8.93 -0.77
N ARG A 130 9.77 8.14 -1.18
CA ARG A 130 11.07 8.05 -0.51
C ARG A 130 11.78 9.40 -0.41
N ASN A 131 11.73 10.19 -1.47
CA ASN A 131 12.38 11.50 -1.50
C ASN A 131 11.78 12.51 -0.50
N LEU A 132 10.61 12.23 0.05
CA LEU A 132 10.00 13.02 1.11
C LEU A 132 10.55 12.64 2.51
N TYR A 133 10.90 11.37 2.69
CA TYR A 133 11.44 10.87 3.98
C TYR A 133 12.96 10.90 4.04
N PHE A 134 13.59 10.56 2.94
CA PHE A 134 15.02 10.36 2.90
C PHE A 134 15.58 11.21 1.76
N GLU A 135 16.33 12.24 2.05
CA GLU A 135 16.99 13.04 1.03
C GLU A 135 17.65 12.15 -0.01
N GLY A 136 17.25 12.26 -1.26
CA GLY A 136 17.75 11.41 -2.31
C GLY A 136 17.30 11.85 -3.70
N LYS A 137 18.01 11.36 -4.72
CA LYS A 137 17.64 11.61 -6.10
C LYS A 137 16.59 10.60 -6.54
N CYS A 138 15.59 11.06 -7.29
CA CYS A 138 14.69 10.19 -8.00
C CYS A 138 15.48 9.43 -9.09
N TYR A 139 15.64 8.13 -8.91
CA TYR A 139 16.41 7.30 -9.85
C TYR A 139 15.58 6.85 -11.04
N SER A 140 14.28 6.85 -10.92
CA SER A 140 13.34 6.34 -11.93
C SER A 140 12.78 7.40 -12.85
N SER A 141 13.34 8.60 -12.91
CA SER A 141 12.85 9.70 -13.77
C SER A 141 12.77 9.35 -15.26
N LYS A 142 13.36 8.23 -15.65
CA LYS A 142 13.26 7.64 -17.02
C LYS A 142 12.20 6.55 -17.15
N GLY A 143 11.45 6.27 -16.10
CA GLY A 143 10.25 5.53 -16.23
C GLY A 143 10.22 4.06 -16.04
N PHE A 144 11.29 3.46 -15.72
CA PHE A 144 11.29 2.03 -15.64
C PHE A 144 11.41 1.57 -14.19
N TYR A 145 10.48 0.76 -13.81
CA TYR A 145 10.70 -0.18 -12.78
C TYR A 145 11.72 -1.18 -13.27
N TYR A 146 12.91 -1.14 -12.75
CA TYR A 146 13.90 -2.16 -12.97
C TYR A 146 13.94 -3.13 -11.82
N ARG A 147 14.18 -4.34 -12.23
CA ARG A 147 14.31 -5.39 -11.34
C ARG A 147 15.43 -6.31 -11.66
N ASP A 148 16.12 -6.72 -10.62
CA ASP A 148 17.13 -7.73 -10.75
C ASP A 148 16.53 -9.11 -11.03
N LYS A 149 17.21 -9.82 -11.90
CA LYS A 149 16.91 -11.12 -12.51
C LYS A 149 15.90 -12.02 -11.76
N GLY A 150 14.75 -12.18 -12.34
CA GLY A 150 13.96 -13.43 -12.24
C GLY A 150 12.79 -13.45 -11.28
N TYR A 151 12.55 -12.49 -10.40
CA TYR A 151 11.50 -12.62 -9.38
C TYR A 151 10.24 -11.77 -9.57
N PHE A 152 10.23 -10.69 -10.35
CA PHE A 152 9.07 -9.86 -10.55
C PHE A 152 8.91 -9.51 -12.03
N GLY A 153 7.70 -9.33 -12.47
CA GLY A 153 7.42 -9.02 -13.86
C GLY A 153 7.86 -7.61 -14.27
N ASP A 154 7.81 -7.34 -15.54
CA ASP A 154 7.97 -6.00 -16.09
C ASP A 154 6.74 -5.15 -15.74
N PHE A 155 6.87 -4.25 -14.77
CA PHE A 155 5.85 -3.30 -14.36
C PHE A 155 5.89 -1.98 -15.15
N SER A 156 6.68 -1.91 -16.23
CA SER A 156 6.81 -0.71 -17.05
C SER A 156 5.47 -0.24 -17.61
N LYS A 157 4.57 -1.16 -17.95
CA LYS A 157 3.23 -0.83 -18.42
C LYS A 157 2.33 -0.24 -17.34
N GLU A 158 2.51 -0.65 -16.09
CA GLU A 158 1.73 -0.19 -14.96
C GLU A 158 2.28 1.13 -14.43
N ASN A 159 3.57 1.28 -14.40
CA ASN A 159 4.26 2.47 -13.91
C ASN A 159 4.47 3.55 -14.97
N GLY A 160 4.39 3.21 -16.25
CA GLY A 160 4.60 4.18 -17.35
C GLY A 160 3.71 5.39 -17.25
N GLY A 161 2.43 5.21 -16.91
CA GLY A 161 1.51 6.33 -16.71
C GLY A 161 1.88 7.24 -15.53
N ILE A 162 2.48 6.69 -14.46
CA ILE A 162 2.95 7.51 -13.32
C ILE A 162 4.20 8.33 -13.70
N VAL A 163 5.03 7.79 -14.58
CA VAL A 163 6.17 8.54 -15.12
C VAL A 163 5.71 9.73 -15.95
N ASP A 164 4.69 9.52 -16.79
CA ASP A 164 4.10 10.60 -17.57
C ASP A 164 3.55 11.70 -16.65
N VAL A 165 2.86 11.31 -15.57
CA VAL A 165 2.37 12.25 -14.54
C VAL A 165 3.54 13.01 -13.88
N TYR A 166 4.60 12.29 -13.47
CA TYR A 166 5.74 12.90 -12.80
C TYR A 166 6.47 13.94 -13.67
N ASN A 167 6.63 13.65 -14.95
CA ASN A 167 7.34 14.51 -15.91
C ASN A 167 6.47 15.62 -16.50
N ALA A 168 5.15 15.58 -16.30
CA ALA A 168 4.23 16.57 -16.85
C ALA A 168 4.31 17.91 -16.08
N PRO A 169 3.92 19.03 -16.73
CA PRO A 169 3.64 20.28 -16.03
C PRO A 169 2.56 20.09 -14.97
N ASP A 170 2.65 20.81 -13.86
CA ASP A 170 1.72 20.67 -12.72
C ASP A 170 0.26 20.74 -13.13
N ALA A 171 -0.08 21.64 -14.07
CA ALA A 171 -1.46 21.82 -14.58
C ALA A 171 -2.03 20.59 -15.30
N GLU A 172 -1.20 19.68 -15.78
CA GLU A 172 -1.62 18.49 -16.55
C GLU A 172 -1.59 17.20 -15.71
N ARG A 173 -0.90 17.22 -14.54
CA ARG A 173 -0.65 16.02 -13.72
C ARG A 173 -1.91 15.32 -13.28
N THR A 174 -2.91 16.08 -12.81
CA THR A 174 -4.14 15.49 -12.30
C THR A 174 -4.91 14.76 -13.41
N ASP A 175 -5.02 15.33 -14.59
CA ASP A 175 -5.72 14.72 -15.73
C ASP A 175 -5.00 13.44 -16.20
N LEU A 176 -3.68 13.45 -16.25
CA LEU A 176 -2.88 12.29 -16.60
C LEU A 176 -3.02 11.17 -15.54
N PHE A 177 -3.05 11.55 -14.27
CA PHE A 177 -3.25 10.59 -13.19
C PHE A 177 -4.65 9.96 -13.22
N LEU A 178 -5.70 10.75 -13.42
CA LEU A 178 -7.06 10.25 -13.62
C LEU A 178 -7.15 9.30 -14.82
N ARG A 179 -6.48 9.63 -15.92
CA ARG A 179 -6.40 8.74 -17.09
C ARG A 179 -5.73 7.41 -16.73
N HIS A 180 -4.66 7.44 -15.95
CA HIS A 180 -3.99 6.22 -15.45
C HIS A 180 -4.92 5.37 -14.59
N LEU A 181 -5.65 5.99 -13.64
CA LEU A 181 -6.61 5.29 -12.78
C LEU A 181 -7.72 4.62 -13.62
N ASN A 182 -8.29 5.36 -14.57
CA ASN A 182 -9.44 4.89 -15.37
C ASN A 182 -9.07 3.86 -16.45
N THR A 183 -7.80 3.74 -16.81
CA THR A 183 -7.35 2.79 -17.84
C THR A 183 -6.60 1.61 -17.24
N ILE A 184 -5.45 1.84 -16.66
CA ILE A 184 -4.54 0.78 -16.22
C ILE A 184 -5.04 0.19 -14.89
N LYS A 185 -5.30 1.04 -13.91
CA LYS A 185 -5.73 0.59 -12.58
C LYS A 185 -7.11 -0.09 -12.64
N ASP A 186 -8.06 0.49 -13.35
CA ASP A 186 -9.40 -0.11 -13.51
C ASP A 186 -9.36 -1.47 -14.21
N LYS A 187 -8.52 -1.63 -15.23
CA LYS A 187 -8.31 -2.92 -15.88
C LYS A 187 -7.75 -3.98 -14.93
N HIS A 188 -6.80 -3.60 -14.06
CA HIS A 188 -6.23 -4.51 -13.06
C HIS A 188 -7.27 -4.86 -12.00
N HIS A 189 -8.00 -3.89 -11.51
CA HIS A 189 -9.07 -4.10 -10.53
C HIS A 189 -10.13 -5.07 -11.05
N ARG A 190 -10.61 -4.90 -12.30
CA ARG A 190 -11.56 -5.85 -12.91
C ARG A 190 -11.03 -7.27 -13.01
N LYS A 191 -9.72 -7.46 -13.25
CA LYS A 191 -9.12 -8.79 -13.22
C LYS A 191 -9.06 -9.37 -11.81
N LEU A 192 -8.75 -8.54 -10.83
CA LEU A 192 -8.71 -8.92 -9.42
C LEU A 192 -10.10 -9.34 -8.94
N VAL A 193 -11.14 -8.58 -9.23
CA VAL A 193 -12.55 -8.93 -8.91
C VAL A 193 -12.90 -10.29 -9.49
N LYS A 194 -12.66 -10.53 -10.79
CA LYS A 194 -12.90 -11.83 -11.44
C LYS A 194 -12.15 -12.98 -10.77
N TYR A 195 -10.92 -12.72 -10.32
CA TYR A 195 -10.16 -13.71 -9.57
C TYR A 195 -10.82 -14.03 -8.24
N TYR A 196 -11.24 -13.02 -7.46
CA TYR A 196 -11.96 -13.26 -6.21
C TYR A 196 -13.30 -13.96 -6.41
N GLU A 197 -14.04 -13.66 -7.48
CA GLU A 197 -15.27 -14.36 -7.84
C GLU A 197 -15.04 -15.87 -8.13
N SER A 198 -13.85 -16.21 -8.62
CA SER A 198 -13.47 -17.59 -8.93
C SER A 198 -12.99 -18.40 -7.73
N LEU A 199 -12.74 -17.73 -6.57
CA LEU A 199 -12.25 -18.40 -5.36
C LEU A 199 -13.41 -18.87 -4.48
N ALA A 200 -13.21 -20.02 -3.83
CA ALA A 200 -14.06 -20.38 -2.70
C ALA A 200 -13.92 -19.33 -1.58
N GLU A 201 -15.03 -18.86 -1.03
CA GLU A 201 -15.14 -17.67 -0.16
C GLU A 201 -14.14 -17.58 1.01
N ASP A 202 -13.54 -18.67 1.43
CA ASP A 202 -12.78 -18.73 2.69
C ASP A 202 -11.25 -18.58 2.53
N ARG A 203 -10.72 -18.37 1.33
CA ARG A 203 -9.27 -18.42 1.12
C ARG A 203 -8.56 -17.07 1.18
N TYR A 204 -9.19 -15.99 0.76
CA TYR A 204 -8.55 -14.68 0.66
C TYR A 204 -9.50 -13.56 1.02
N THR A 205 -9.03 -12.62 1.81
CA THR A 205 -9.79 -11.42 2.19
C THR A 205 -9.69 -10.36 1.10
N TYR A 206 -10.83 -9.92 0.58
CA TYR A 206 -10.88 -8.74 -0.30
C TYR A 206 -10.94 -7.46 0.55
N THR A 207 -10.01 -6.55 0.34
CA THR A 207 -9.83 -5.34 1.16
C THR A 207 -10.36 -4.05 0.51
N GLY A 208 -11.01 -4.17 -0.64
CA GLY A 208 -11.51 -3.02 -1.41
C GLY A 208 -10.61 -2.63 -2.58
N ALA A 209 -11.02 -1.61 -3.32
CA ALA A 209 -10.31 -1.11 -4.49
C ALA A 209 -9.22 -0.09 -4.18
N THR A 210 -9.23 0.49 -2.98
CA THR A 210 -8.31 1.57 -2.57
C THR A 210 -6.86 1.14 -2.67
N ASP A 211 -6.05 2.00 -3.31
CA ASP A 211 -4.62 1.82 -3.49
C ASP A 211 -3.85 2.86 -2.67
N ILE A 212 -3.24 2.40 -1.59
CA ILE A 212 -2.49 3.25 -0.65
C ILE A 212 -1.26 3.86 -1.33
N VAL A 213 -0.59 3.12 -2.20
CA VAL A 213 0.61 3.62 -2.89
C VAL A 213 0.25 4.74 -3.86
N LEU A 214 -0.81 4.56 -4.67
CA LEU A 214 -1.29 5.62 -5.56
C LEU A 214 -1.85 6.81 -4.79
N THR A 215 -2.49 6.59 -3.65
CA THR A 215 -2.94 7.69 -2.77
C THR A 215 -1.75 8.50 -2.27
N ALA A 216 -0.70 7.85 -1.78
CA ALA A 216 0.51 8.53 -1.32
C ALA A 216 1.23 9.30 -2.46
N VAL A 217 1.27 8.73 -3.66
CA VAL A 217 1.80 9.41 -4.86
C VAL A 217 0.97 10.66 -5.20
N ALA A 218 -0.35 10.57 -5.14
CA ALA A 218 -1.23 11.72 -5.40
C ALA A 218 -0.99 12.86 -4.41
N LYS A 219 -0.87 12.54 -3.11
CA LYS A 219 -0.51 13.51 -2.06
C LYS A 219 0.86 14.11 -2.31
N ALA A 220 1.86 13.28 -2.60
CA ALA A 220 3.24 13.70 -2.81
C ALA A 220 3.44 14.64 -4.02
N LEU A 221 2.66 14.45 -5.06
CA LEU A 221 2.65 15.28 -6.25
C LEU A 221 1.71 16.47 -6.16
N ALA A 222 1.06 16.69 -5.01
CA ALA A 222 0.08 17.76 -4.77
C ALA A 222 -1.00 17.85 -5.88
N LEU A 223 -1.54 16.69 -6.27
CA LEU A 223 -2.58 16.63 -7.31
C LEU A 223 -3.89 17.26 -6.81
N ASP A 224 -4.73 17.72 -7.74
CA ASP A 224 -6.04 18.30 -7.38
C ASP A 224 -6.97 17.25 -6.75
N MET A 225 -7.17 17.42 -5.47
CA MET A 225 -7.96 16.51 -4.66
C MET A 225 -9.44 16.53 -4.99
N SER A 226 -9.96 17.67 -5.41
CA SER A 226 -11.37 17.78 -5.79
C SER A 226 -11.70 16.90 -7.00
N ALA A 227 -10.74 16.72 -7.90
CA ALA A 227 -10.87 15.85 -9.05
C ALA A 227 -10.71 14.37 -8.73
N LEU A 228 -9.98 14.03 -7.63
CA LEU A 228 -9.67 12.66 -7.24
C LEU A 228 -10.65 12.06 -6.22
N CYS A 229 -11.47 12.89 -5.54
CA CYS A 229 -12.31 12.47 -4.42
C CYS A 229 -13.33 11.37 -4.77
N ASP A 230 -13.80 11.30 -6.00
CA ASP A 230 -14.76 10.29 -6.47
C ASP A 230 -14.11 8.98 -6.93
N SER A 231 -12.79 8.92 -7.00
CA SER A 231 -12.09 7.70 -7.41
C SER A 231 -12.14 6.65 -6.29
N LYS A 232 -12.61 5.45 -6.62
CA LYS A 232 -12.59 4.31 -5.70
C LYS A 232 -11.19 3.82 -5.35
N TYR A 233 -10.19 4.24 -6.10
CA TYR A 233 -8.79 3.85 -5.92
C TYR A 233 -8.03 4.76 -4.97
N ILE A 234 -8.56 5.92 -4.64
CA ILE A 234 -7.89 6.95 -3.84
C ILE A 234 -8.56 7.12 -2.49
N ALA A 235 -7.78 7.08 -1.44
CA ALA A 235 -8.20 7.39 -0.08
C ALA A 235 -8.19 8.91 0.13
N SER A 236 -9.19 9.59 -0.44
CA SER A 236 -9.23 11.06 -0.51
C SER A 236 -9.21 11.77 0.85
N ASP A 237 -9.62 11.10 1.92
CA ASP A 237 -9.62 11.64 3.29
C ASP A 237 -8.22 11.63 3.93
N LEU A 238 -7.24 10.96 3.30
CA LEU A 238 -5.85 10.91 3.74
C LEU A 238 -4.94 11.90 3.00
N LEU A 239 -5.52 12.73 2.16
CA LEU A 239 -4.79 13.62 1.25
C LEU A 239 -4.70 15.09 1.73
#